data_920e14e774e3072546eac0b5405576f8
#
_entry.id   920e14e774e3072546eac0b5405576f8
#
_cell.length_a   1.000
_cell.length_b   1.000
_cell.length_c   1.000
_cell.angle_alpha   90.00
_cell.angle_beta   90.00
_cell.angle_gamma   90.00
#
_symmetry.space_group_name_H-M   'P 1'
#
loop_
_entity.id
_entity.type
_entity.pdbx_description
1 polymer ?
#
loop_
_entity_poly.entity_id
_entity_poly.type
_entity_poly.pdbx_seq_one_letter_code
_entity_poly.pdbx_strand_id
1 'polypeptide(L)'
;MPLNNPITPALLADPEIFQQNRLPFHAHFADQTSPEMPLTVSLDGAWSFRYAENLTAPFSEWDTLTVPGFIQLQSLQKPGHPYGTPHYVNTQYPWDGHEKLHPGQIPQAYNPIGEYRRSFTLPESWASCYLRLNGADSAAAVWCNGVYIGYTEDAFTPAEFDMTAAIHPGENTLTVQVYRFCSGSWLEDQDFWRMSGLFRSVELFTKPEVHLEDVFVKQSFADDFSSATVTFDCKVSGAGTISVVFDGEEQSAEVGEPAEYDSGVVFGKGEADPDVEEDVQDVSFTFAVEHPALWSAEQPNLYEAEIALLREGALVERTGLKVGLRRFELKDRQMLLNGKRIVFKGVNRHEWSCRTGRTVSREEMLWDVQNLKTHNVNAVRTSHYPDDPYFLQLCDEYGLYVIGETNLESHGTWQKLGADGSDKWTLPGARP
;
A
#
# COMPACT_ATOMS: atom_id res chain seq x y z
N MET A 1 8.92 -20.57 -20.55
CA MET A 1 9.03 -21.78 -19.69
C MET A 1 7.81 -21.84 -18.81
N PRO A 2 7.31 -23.03 -18.39
CA PRO A 2 6.29 -23.09 -17.36
C PRO A 2 6.86 -22.46 -16.07
N LEU A 3 6.04 -21.67 -15.37
CA LEU A 3 6.42 -21.09 -14.08
C LEU A 3 6.61 -22.22 -13.05
N ASN A 4 7.69 -22.12 -12.25
CA ASN A 4 7.75 -22.92 -11.03
C ASN A 4 6.82 -22.24 -10.02
N ASN A 5 5.57 -22.72 -9.96
CA ASN A 5 4.53 -22.07 -9.17
C ASN A 5 4.40 -22.76 -7.80
N PRO A 6 4.81 -22.10 -6.70
CA PRO A 6 4.66 -22.65 -5.35
C PRO A 6 3.24 -22.47 -4.80
N ILE A 7 2.38 -21.71 -5.47
CA ILE A 7 1.05 -21.38 -4.99
C ILE A 7 0.12 -22.58 -5.11
N THR A 8 -0.40 -23.01 -3.99
CA THR A 8 -1.31 -24.15 -3.86
C THR A 8 -2.61 -23.71 -3.18
N PRO A 9 -3.71 -24.50 -3.31
CA PRO A 9 -4.92 -24.20 -2.55
C PRO A 9 -4.70 -24.16 -1.03
N ALA A 10 -3.75 -24.93 -0.52
CA ALA A 10 -3.41 -24.94 0.90
C ALA A 10 -2.72 -23.63 1.32
N LEU A 11 -1.78 -23.11 0.51
CA LEU A 11 -1.13 -21.83 0.77
C LEU A 11 -2.15 -20.69 0.76
N LEU A 12 -2.99 -20.61 -0.28
CA LEU A 12 -4.01 -19.58 -0.37
C LEU A 12 -5.07 -19.61 0.75
N ALA A 13 -5.24 -20.74 1.42
CA ALA A 13 -6.19 -20.91 2.51
C ALA A 13 -5.57 -20.70 3.90
N ASP A 14 -4.24 -20.62 3.99
CA ASP A 14 -3.52 -20.55 5.26
C ASP A 14 -3.40 -19.09 5.76
N PRO A 15 -4.09 -18.71 6.84
CA PRO A 15 -4.03 -17.35 7.35
C PRO A 15 -2.68 -16.98 8.01
N GLU A 16 -1.79 -17.95 8.21
CA GLU A 16 -0.44 -17.68 8.71
C GLU A 16 0.53 -17.33 7.58
N ILE A 17 0.13 -17.59 6.32
CA ILE A 17 0.95 -17.30 5.12
C ILE A 17 0.25 -16.21 4.27
N PHE A 18 0.17 -15.00 4.77
CA PHE A 18 -0.41 -13.87 4.04
C PHE A 18 0.61 -13.08 3.21
N GLN A 19 1.89 -13.39 3.35
CA GLN A 19 2.99 -12.81 2.56
C GLN A 19 4.19 -13.74 2.49
N GLN A 20 4.98 -13.61 1.42
CA GLN A 20 6.31 -14.24 1.27
C GLN A 20 7.24 -13.28 0.56
N ASN A 21 8.44 -13.05 1.10
CA ASN A 21 9.46 -12.15 0.53
C ASN A 21 8.97 -10.72 0.25
N ARG A 22 7.93 -10.27 0.92
CA ARG A 22 7.47 -8.89 0.86
C ARG A 22 8.35 -8.04 1.77
N LEU A 23 8.79 -6.88 1.26
CA LEU A 23 9.58 -5.94 2.04
C LEU A 23 8.74 -5.28 3.14
N PRO A 24 9.40 -4.80 4.23
CA PRO A 24 8.72 -4.05 5.28
C PRO A 24 7.99 -2.82 4.75
N PHE A 25 6.95 -2.39 5.46
CA PHE A 25 6.24 -1.16 5.16
C PHE A 25 7.06 0.05 5.59
N HIS A 26 6.96 1.12 4.78
CA HIS A 26 7.58 2.40 5.08
C HIS A 26 6.66 3.57 4.70
N ALA A 27 7.04 4.80 5.05
CA ALA A 27 6.32 6.00 4.65
C ALA A 27 6.25 6.13 3.12
N HIS A 28 5.16 6.70 2.61
CA HIS A 28 5.04 6.99 1.18
C HIS A 28 5.84 8.25 0.81
N PHE A 29 6.80 8.10 -0.08
CA PHE A 29 7.62 9.19 -0.60
C PHE A 29 7.08 9.66 -1.96
N ALA A 30 6.24 10.70 -1.95
CA ALA A 30 5.56 11.16 -3.16
C ALA A 30 6.51 11.86 -4.16
N ASP A 31 7.50 12.60 -3.64
CA ASP A 31 8.38 13.48 -4.42
C ASP A 31 9.85 13.04 -4.32
N GLN A 32 10.08 11.72 -4.26
CA GLN A 32 11.42 11.16 -4.22
C GLN A 32 12.10 11.26 -5.59
N THR A 33 13.28 11.86 -5.63
CA THR A 33 14.03 12.11 -6.85
C THR A 33 15.53 11.89 -6.66
N SER A 34 16.24 11.60 -7.77
CA SER A 34 17.70 11.59 -7.83
C SER A 34 18.15 12.40 -9.04
N PRO A 35 19.22 13.22 -8.94
CA PRO A 35 19.79 13.92 -10.07
C PRO A 35 20.52 12.96 -11.05
N GLU A 36 20.89 11.79 -10.59
CA GLU A 36 21.70 10.82 -11.36
C GLU A 36 20.85 9.89 -12.21
N MET A 37 19.64 9.55 -11.76
CA MET A 37 18.79 8.56 -12.43
C MET A 37 17.30 8.72 -12.07
N PRO A 38 16.38 8.25 -12.93
CA PRO A 38 15.00 8.09 -12.53
C PRO A 38 14.91 7.00 -11.46
N LEU A 39 14.27 7.28 -10.32
CA LEU A 39 14.09 6.30 -9.23
C LEU A 39 12.92 5.36 -9.47
N THR A 40 11.95 5.74 -10.29
CA THR A 40 10.73 4.97 -10.55
C THR A 40 10.40 4.91 -12.04
N VAL A 41 9.91 3.76 -12.48
CA VAL A 41 9.39 3.52 -13.83
C VAL A 41 8.02 2.86 -13.72
N SER A 42 6.98 3.48 -14.30
CA SER A 42 5.65 2.88 -14.36
C SER A 42 5.59 1.75 -15.38
N LEU A 43 4.93 0.67 -15.01
CA LEU A 43 4.56 -0.44 -15.91
C LEU A 43 3.08 -0.38 -16.31
N ASP A 44 2.37 0.70 -16.03
CA ASP A 44 0.98 0.89 -16.40
C ASP A 44 0.79 0.81 -17.92
N GLY A 45 -0.42 0.44 -18.35
CA GLY A 45 -0.78 0.31 -19.76
C GLY A 45 -1.20 -1.09 -20.15
N ALA A 46 -0.91 -1.49 -21.39
CA ALA A 46 -1.33 -2.78 -21.94
C ALA A 46 -0.44 -3.93 -21.45
N TRP A 47 -1.06 -4.97 -20.89
CA TRP A 47 -0.38 -6.20 -20.46
C TRP A 47 -0.94 -7.40 -21.20
N SER A 48 -0.12 -8.36 -21.56
CA SER A 48 -0.59 -9.69 -21.96
C SER A 48 -1.30 -10.35 -20.79
N PHE A 49 -2.45 -10.95 -21.05
CA PHE A 49 -3.34 -11.50 -20.03
C PHE A 49 -3.93 -12.84 -20.45
N ARG A 50 -4.08 -13.74 -19.50
CA ARG A 50 -4.85 -14.99 -19.65
C ARG A 50 -5.55 -15.34 -18.33
N TYR A 51 -6.59 -16.15 -18.44
CA TYR A 51 -7.51 -16.40 -17.34
C TYR A 51 -7.75 -17.90 -17.16
N ALA A 52 -7.86 -18.33 -15.90
CA ALA A 52 -8.30 -19.65 -15.52
C ALA A 52 -9.40 -19.55 -14.45
N GLU A 53 -10.37 -20.46 -14.45
CA GLU A 53 -11.49 -20.44 -13.49
C GLU A 53 -11.09 -20.92 -12.08
N ASN A 54 -10.00 -21.66 -11.98
CA ASN A 54 -9.41 -22.12 -10.72
C ASN A 54 -7.97 -22.64 -10.94
N LEU A 55 -7.32 -23.06 -9.88
CA LEU A 55 -5.92 -23.55 -9.89
C LEU A 55 -5.68 -24.81 -10.75
N THR A 56 -6.73 -25.55 -11.10
CA THR A 56 -6.63 -26.80 -11.88
C THR A 56 -7.15 -26.67 -13.30
N ALA A 57 -7.86 -25.58 -13.59
CA ALA A 57 -8.38 -25.30 -14.91
C ALA A 57 -7.26 -24.83 -15.87
N PRO A 58 -7.36 -25.15 -17.17
CA PRO A 58 -6.42 -24.62 -18.14
C PRO A 58 -6.61 -23.10 -18.28
N PHE A 59 -5.51 -22.39 -18.51
CA PHE A 59 -5.58 -20.97 -18.89
C PHE A 59 -6.19 -20.80 -20.29
N SER A 60 -6.92 -19.71 -20.47
CA SER A 60 -7.35 -19.23 -21.79
C SER A 60 -6.15 -18.94 -22.71
N GLU A 61 -6.42 -18.72 -23.99
CA GLU A 61 -5.48 -18.08 -24.89
C GLU A 61 -5.09 -16.68 -24.37
N TRP A 62 -3.93 -16.18 -24.81
CA TRP A 62 -3.47 -14.85 -24.46
C TRP A 62 -4.34 -13.76 -25.07
N ASP A 63 -4.64 -12.76 -24.28
CA ASP A 63 -5.38 -11.55 -24.62
C ASP A 63 -4.62 -10.33 -24.07
N THR A 64 -5.25 -9.16 -24.09
CA THR A 64 -4.68 -7.92 -23.53
C THR A 64 -5.67 -7.29 -22.57
N LEU A 65 -5.17 -6.91 -21.37
CA LEU A 65 -5.86 -6.05 -20.42
C LEU A 65 -5.02 -4.81 -20.11
N THR A 66 -5.70 -3.76 -19.66
CA THR A 66 -5.04 -2.54 -19.18
C THR A 66 -4.79 -2.63 -17.68
N VAL A 67 -3.60 -2.24 -17.23
CA VAL A 67 -3.23 -2.05 -15.83
C VAL A 67 -2.96 -0.55 -15.63
N PRO A 68 -3.49 0.08 -14.58
CA PRO A 68 -4.39 -0.49 -13.59
C PRO A 68 -5.80 -0.78 -14.14
N GLY A 69 -6.47 -1.77 -13.54
CA GLY A 69 -7.84 -2.10 -13.90
C GLY A 69 -8.33 -3.45 -13.41
N PHE A 70 -9.66 -3.57 -13.29
CA PHE A 70 -10.29 -4.82 -12.88
C PHE A 70 -10.57 -5.76 -14.05
N ILE A 71 -10.29 -7.05 -13.85
CA ILE A 71 -10.52 -8.12 -14.83
C ILE A 71 -11.97 -8.11 -15.31
N GLN A 72 -12.93 -8.10 -14.36
CA GLN A 72 -14.35 -8.23 -14.67
C GLN A 72 -14.93 -7.00 -15.39
N LEU A 73 -14.48 -5.78 -15.06
CA LEU A 73 -14.93 -4.58 -15.77
C LEU A 73 -14.42 -4.56 -17.22
N GLN A 74 -13.19 -4.98 -17.46
CA GLN A 74 -12.66 -5.10 -18.81
C GLN A 74 -13.29 -6.28 -19.57
N SER A 75 -13.66 -7.37 -18.86
CA SER A 75 -14.42 -8.48 -19.41
C SER A 75 -15.78 -8.04 -19.97
N LEU A 76 -16.49 -7.11 -19.29
CA LEU A 76 -17.77 -6.57 -19.77
C LEU A 76 -17.67 -5.87 -21.14
N GLN A 77 -16.48 -5.41 -21.50
CA GLN A 77 -16.23 -4.77 -22.80
C GLN A 77 -15.95 -5.78 -23.91
N LYS A 78 -15.88 -7.07 -23.60
CA LYS A 78 -15.57 -8.16 -24.54
C LYS A 78 -16.82 -9.03 -24.78
N PRO A 79 -16.99 -9.56 -26.00
CA PRO A 79 -18.12 -10.47 -26.31
C PRO A 79 -18.11 -11.69 -25.39
N GLY A 80 -19.29 -11.99 -24.81
CA GLY A 80 -19.48 -13.16 -23.95
C GLY A 80 -18.88 -13.08 -22.58
N HIS A 81 -18.27 -11.93 -22.21
CA HIS A 81 -17.67 -11.68 -20.88
C HIS A 81 -16.72 -12.81 -20.41
N PRO A 82 -15.64 -13.09 -21.16
CA PRO A 82 -14.85 -14.32 -21.03
C PRO A 82 -14.16 -14.48 -19.67
N TYR A 83 -14.04 -13.42 -18.87
CA TYR A 83 -13.36 -13.42 -17.57
C TYR A 83 -14.31 -13.15 -16.40
N GLY A 84 -15.59 -13.48 -16.57
CA GLY A 84 -16.64 -13.25 -15.58
C GLY A 84 -17.14 -11.81 -15.56
N THR A 85 -18.00 -11.54 -14.59
CA THR A 85 -18.65 -10.24 -14.37
C THR A 85 -18.44 -9.78 -12.94
N PRO A 86 -18.54 -8.46 -12.64
CA PRO A 86 -18.59 -7.98 -11.27
C PRO A 86 -19.75 -8.64 -10.52
N HIS A 87 -19.49 -9.02 -9.27
CA HIS A 87 -20.47 -9.64 -8.40
C HIS A 87 -20.66 -8.78 -7.16
N TYR A 88 -21.88 -8.30 -6.93
CA TYR A 88 -22.19 -7.54 -5.73
C TYR A 88 -22.68 -8.46 -4.61
N VAL A 89 -22.09 -8.34 -3.45
CA VAL A 89 -22.57 -8.92 -2.20
C VAL A 89 -22.51 -7.87 -1.11
N ASN A 90 -23.55 -7.84 -0.27
CA ASN A 90 -23.65 -6.95 0.87
C ASN A 90 -23.08 -7.65 2.11
N THR A 91 -23.86 -8.55 2.69
CA THR A 91 -23.61 -9.13 4.02
C THR A 91 -23.29 -10.63 3.97
N GLN A 92 -23.14 -11.18 2.78
CA GLN A 92 -22.81 -12.59 2.54
C GLN A 92 -21.42 -12.67 1.93
N TYR A 93 -20.71 -13.75 2.24
CA TYR A 93 -19.48 -14.03 1.51
C TYR A 93 -19.78 -14.32 0.03
N PRO A 94 -18.85 -13.99 -0.90
CA PRO A 94 -19.08 -14.15 -2.34
C PRO A 94 -19.32 -15.60 -2.78
N TRP A 95 -18.98 -16.57 -1.96
CA TRP A 95 -19.18 -18.01 -2.22
C TRP A 95 -20.43 -18.58 -1.55
N ASP A 96 -21.15 -17.81 -0.73
CA ASP A 96 -22.36 -18.27 -0.06
C ASP A 96 -23.44 -18.69 -1.09
N GLY A 97 -24.02 -19.86 -0.88
CA GLY A 97 -24.98 -20.46 -1.80
C GLY A 97 -24.33 -21.26 -2.96
N HIS A 98 -23.01 -21.18 -3.14
CA HIS A 98 -22.26 -21.93 -4.13
C HIS A 98 -21.41 -23.03 -3.48
N GLU A 99 -20.58 -22.67 -2.52
CA GLU A 99 -19.76 -23.58 -1.75
C GLU A 99 -20.00 -23.36 -0.26
N LYS A 100 -20.09 -24.43 0.53
CA LYS A 100 -20.18 -24.34 2.00
C LYS A 100 -18.79 -24.38 2.59
N LEU A 101 -18.26 -23.23 2.94
CA LEU A 101 -16.89 -23.07 3.43
C LEU A 101 -16.86 -22.65 4.89
N HIS A 102 -15.73 -22.90 5.54
CA HIS A 102 -15.39 -22.52 6.90
C HIS A 102 -14.12 -21.67 6.89
N PRO A 103 -13.88 -20.77 7.86
CA PRO A 103 -12.59 -20.08 7.99
C PRO A 103 -11.42 -21.05 7.90
N GLY A 104 -10.38 -20.69 7.15
CA GLY A 104 -9.28 -21.57 6.78
C GLY A 104 -9.55 -22.41 5.52
N GLN A 105 -10.62 -22.15 4.81
CA GLN A 105 -10.94 -22.73 3.51
C GLN A 105 -11.20 -21.64 2.48
N ILE A 106 -10.93 -21.91 1.22
CA ILE A 106 -11.23 -21.03 0.09
C ILE A 106 -12.04 -21.77 -0.98
N PRO A 107 -12.79 -21.07 -1.85
CA PRO A 107 -13.47 -21.67 -2.96
C PRO A 107 -12.55 -22.53 -3.83
N GLN A 108 -12.99 -23.74 -4.19
CA GLN A 108 -12.22 -24.65 -5.03
C GLN A 108 -12.77 -24.77 -6.43
N ALA A 109 -14.10 -24.75 -6.57
CA ALA A 109 -14.74 -24.87 -7.86
C ALA A 109 -14.58 -23.58 -8.68
N TYR A 110 -14.69 -22.44 -8.04
CA TYR A 110 -14.57 -21.14 -8.68
C TYR A 110 -13.68 -20.18 -7.84
N ASN A 111 -12.39 -20.23 -8.11
CA ASN A 111 -11.40 -19.28 -7.60
C ASN A 111 -10.53 -18.79 -8.76
N PRO A 112 -11.04 -17.84 -9.55
CA PRO A 112 -10.37 -17.41 -10.77
C PRO A 112 -8.98 -16.84 -10.55
N ILE A 113 -8.14 -17.05 -11.56
CA ILE A 113 -6.77 -16.56 -11.63
C ILE A 113 -6.62 -15.73 -12.89
N GLY A 114 -6.18 -14.51 -12.75
CA GLY A 114 -5.67 -13.69 -13.84
C GLY A 114 -4.14 -13.75 -13.88
N GLU A 115 -3.56 -14.23 -14.96
CA GLU A 115 -2.12 -14.14 -15.19
C GLU A 115 -1.81 -12.97 -16.11
N TYR A 116 -1.06 -12.03 -15.60
CA TYR A 116 -0.57 -10.85 -16.30
C TYR A 116 0.91 -11.02 -16.66
N ARG A 117 1.29 -10.54 -17.85
CA ARG A 117 2.69 -10.56 -18.27
C ARG A 117 3.06 -9.25 -18.96
N ARG A 118 4.22 -8.70 -18.58
CA ARG A 118 4.78 -7.47 -19.14
C ARG A 118 6.26 -7.64 -19.38
N SER A 119 6.73 -7.31 -20.60
CA SER A 119 8.15 -7.11 -20.86
C SER A 119 8.56 -5.69 -20.47
N PHE A 120 9.77 -5.55 -19.94
CA PHE A 120 10.37 -4.29 -19.57
C PHE A 120 11.88 -4.30 -19.74
N THR A 121 12.46 -3.11 -19.86
CA THR A 121 13.91 -2.90 -19.87
C THR A 121 14.24 -1.88 -18.80
N LEU A 122 15.28 -2.14 -18.02
CA LEU A 122 15.70 -1.23 -16.94
C LEU A 122 16.57 -0.10 -17.50
N PRO A 123 16.56 1.09 -16.87
CA PRO A 123 17.58 2.10 -17.07
C PRO A 123 18.98 1.50 -16.79
N GLU A 124 19.97 1.83 -17.63
CA GLU A 124 21.35 1.32 -17.48
C GLU A 124 22.01 1.73 -16.16
N SER A 125 21.52 2.82 -15.54
CA SER A 125 22.00 3.33 -14.26
C SER A 125 21.51 2.54 -13.04
N TRP A 126 20.55 1.61 -13.20
CA TRP A 126 19.99 0.87 -12.08
C TRP A 126 20.85 -0.33 -11.69
N ALA A 127 21.37 -0.31 -10.46
CA ALA A 127 22.09 -1.44 -9.87
C ALA A 127 21.15 -2.44 -9.16
N SER A 128 20.00 -1.98 -8.71
CA SER A 128 18.96 -2.77 -8.06
C SER A 128 17.61 -2.56 -8.73
N CYS A 129 16.68 -3.48 -8.53
CA CYS A 129 15.33 -3.37 -9.08
C CYS A 129 14.33 -3.95 -8.11
N TYR A 130 13.40 -3.12 -7.70
CA TYR A 130 12.28 -3.46 -6.84
C TYR A 130 10.97 -3.31 -7.60
N LEU A 131 9.98 -4.13 -7.25
CA LEU A 131 8.61 -4.04 -7.74
C LEU A 131 7.72 -3.47 -6.65
N ARG A 132 6.85 -2.52 -7.00
CA ARG A 132 5.74 -2.07 -6.16
C ARG A 132 4.41 -2.37 -6.85
N LEU A 133 3.56 -3.16 -6.19
CA LEU A 133 2.15 -3.34 -6.52
C LEU A 133 1.35 -2.43 -5.60
N ASN A 134 0.82 -1.32 -6.12
CA ASN A 134 0.07 -0.35 -5.29
C ASN A 134 -1.33 -0.85 -4.89
N GLY A 135 -1.83 -1.90 -5.54
CA GLY A 135 -3.07 -2.58 -5.18
C GLY A 135 -3.35 -3.78 -6.08
N ALA A 136 -3.61 -4.93 -5.45
CA ALA A 136 -3.92 -6.19 -6.13
C ALA A 136 -5.04 -6.92 -5.37
N ASP A 137 -6.20 -7.09 -5.99
CA ASP A 137 -7.39 -7.68 -5.35
C ASP A 137 -7.60 -9.12 -5.88
N SER A 138 -7.51 -10.16 -5.00
CA SER A 138 -7.32 -10.15 -3.54
C SER A 138 -5.91 -10.55 -3.12
N ALA A 139 -5.26 -11.47 -3.84
CA ALA A 139 -3.90 -11.91 -3.58
C ALA A 139 -3.08 -11.93 -4.85
N ALA A 140 -1.78 -11.69 -4.74
CA ALA A 140 -0.87 -11.68 -5.88
C ALA A 140 0.39 -12.50 -5.62
N ALA A 141 0.83 -13.26 -6.64
CA ALA A 141 2.14 -13.91 -6.67
C ALA A 141 2.93 -13.39 -7.87
N VAL A 142 4.22 -13.20 -7.68
CA VAL A 142 5.12 -12.50 -8.59
C VAL A 142 6.26 -13.39 -9.06
N TRP A 143 6.58 -13.31 -10.36
CA TRP A 143 7.77 -13.92 -10.97
C TRP A 143 8.47 -12.90 -11.86
N CYS A 144 9.79 -12.88 -11.80
CA CYS A 144 10.64 -12.16 -12.74
C CYS A 144 11.50 -13.17 -13.52
N ASN A 145 11.46 -13.12 -14.86
CA ASN A 145 12.19 -14.05 -15.74
C ASN A 145 11.94 -15.55 -15.42
N GLY A 146 10.75 -15.86 -14.88
CA GLY A 146 10.38 -17.22 -14.47
C GLY A 146 10.87 -17.62 -13.08
N VAL A 147 11.63 -16.78 -12.40
CA VAL A 147 12.04 -16.96 -10.99
C VAL A 147 10.91 -16.45 -10.11
N TYR A 148 10.49 -17.26 -9.13
CA TYR A 148 9.51 -16.83 -8.12
C TYR A 148 10.12 -15.76 -7.22
N ILE A 149 9.40 -14.65 -7.06
CA ILE A 149 9.82 -13.50 -6.26
C ILE A 149 9.11 -13.48 -4.92
N GLY A 150 7.77 -13.52 -4.90
CA GLY A 150 7.05 -13.45 -3.66
C GLY A 150 5.53 -13.53 -3.81
N TYR A 151 4.84 -13.38 -2.67
CA TYR A 151 3.40 -13.45 -2.53
C TYR A 151 2.90 -12.40 -1.54
N THR A 152 1.69 -11.88 -1.79
CA THR A 152 1.03 -10.93 -0.89
C THR A 152 -0.49 -11.12 -0.91
N GLU A 153 -1.10 -10.98 0.26
CA GLU A 153 -2.52 -10.66 0.46
C GLU A 153 -2.63 -9.20 0.93
N ASP A 154 -3.81 -8.71 1.31
CA ASP A 154 -4.14 -7.31 1.62
C ASP A 154 -4.19 -6.44 0.35
N ALA A 155 -5.39 -6.40 -0.23
CA ALA A 155 -5.63 -5.81 -1.55
C ALA A 155 -5.29 -4.32 -1.66
N PHE A 156 -5.41 -3.55 -0.57
CA PHE A 156 -5.34 -2.09 -0.59
C PHE A 156 -4.03 -1.49 -0.10
N THR A 157 -3.16 -2.30 0.48
CA THR A 157 -1.84 -1.85 0.95
C THR A 157 -0.78 -2.15 -0.11
N PRO A 158 0.07 -1.18 -0.48
CA PRO A 158 1.16 -1.42 -1.43
C PRO A 158 2.07 -2.57 -0.98
N ALA A 159 2.44 -3.44 -1.91
CA ALA A 159 3.36 -4.55 -1.66
C ALA A 159 4.63 -4.37 -2.49
N GLU A 160 5.78 -4.45 -1.82
CA GLU A 160 7.09 -4.28 -2.45
C GLU A 160 7.90 -5.57 -2.39
N PHE A 161 8.70 -5.80 -3.45
CA PHE A 161 9.50 -7.01 -3.61
C PHE A 161 10.86 -6.68 -4.23
N ASP A 162 11.93 -7.25 -3.71
CA ASP A 162 13.24 -7.19 -4.34
C ASP A 162 13.33 -8.19 -5.51
N MET A 163 13.60 -7.68 -6.70
CA MET A 163 13.81 -8.47 -7.91
C MET A 163 15.26 -8.46 -8.39
N THR A 164 16.16 -7.80 -7.67
CA THR A 164 17.54 -7.55 -8.09
C THR A 164 18.27 -8.81 -8.55
N ALA A 165 18.14 -9.91 -7.82
CA ALA A 165 18.77 -11.17 -8.17
C ALA A 165 18.16 -11.88 -9.39
N ALA A 166 16.96 -11.47 -9.82
CA ALA A 166 16.23 -12.11 -10.92
C ALA A 166 16.30 -11.32 -12.24
N ILE A 167 16.82 -10.09 -12.22
CA ILE A 167 16.96 -9.25 -13.42
C ILE A 167 18.24 -9.57 -14.19
N HIS A 168 18.26 -9.21 -15.48
CA HIS A 168 19.46 -9.26 -16.32
C HIS A 168 19.47 -8.09 -17.32
N PRO A 169 20.63 -7.77 -17.93
CA PRO A 169 20.69 -6.75 -18.97
C PRO A 169 19.76 -7.07 -20.14
N GLY A 170 19.15 -6.03 -20.70
CA GLY A 170 18.21 -6.14 -21.82
C GLY A 170 16.76 -6.33 -21.37
N GLU A 171 16.00 -7.07 -22.18
CA GLU A 171 14.58 -7.28 -21.93
C GLU A 171 14.35 -8.30 -20.81
N ASN A 172 13.55 -7.92 -19.81
CA ASN A 172 13.08 -8.76 -18.71
C ASN A 172 11.58 -9.00 -18.83
N THR A 173 11.07 -10.03 -18.17
CA THR A 173 9.66 -10.37 -18.16
C THR A 173 9.15 -10.45 -16.74
N LEU A 174 8.20 -9.58 -16.38
CA LEU A 174 7.42 -9.66 -15.15
C LEU A 174 6.16 -10.49 -15.42
N THR A 175 5.87 -11.45 -14.53
CA THR A 175 4.61 -12.19 -14.50
C THR A 175 3.98 -12.03 -13.13
N VAL A 176 2.70 -11.66 -13.09
CA VAL A 176 1.90 -11.56 -11.86
C VAL A 176 0.65 -12.42 -12.02
N GLN A 177 0.42 -13.33 -11.08
CA GLN A 177 -0.84 -14.04 -10.97
C GLN A 177 -1.66 -13.44 -9.84
N VAL A 178 -2.88 -13.01 -10.16
CA VAL A 178 -3.84 -12.48 -9.18
C VAL A 178 -4.91 -13.54 -8.94
N TYR A 179 -5.11 -13.89 -7.68
CA TYR A 179 -6.08 -14.87 -7.20
C TYR A 179 -7.28 -14.14 -6.60
N ARG A 180 -8.49 -14.55 -7.01
CA ARG A 180 -9.71 -13.86 -6.57
C ARG A 180 -10.02 -14.06 -5.11
N PHE A 181 -9.70 -15.24 -4.56
CA PHE A 181 -9.97 -15.59 -3.17
C PHE A 181 -8.73 -16.20 -2.52
N CYS A 182 -8.47 -15.75 -1.30
CA CYS A 182 -7.39 -16.19 -0.44
C CYS A 182 -7.87 -16.21 1.03
N SER A 183 -7.00 -16.49 1.96
CA SER A 183 -7.33 -16.46 3.40
C SER A 183 -7.83 -15.08 3.83
N GLY A 184 -7.22 -14.00 3.32
CA GLY A 184 -7.62 -12.62 3.57
C GLY A 184 -9.06 -12.28 3.13
N SER A 185 -9.63 -13.02 2.18
CA SER A 185 -11.01 -12.79 1.72
C SER A 185 -12.08 -13.02 2.79
N TRP A 186 -11.73 -13.66 3.91
CA TRP A 186 -12.59 -13.76 5.10
C TRP A 186 -12.63 -12.47 5.91
N LEU A 187 -11.61 -11.63 5.79
CA LEU A 187 -11.42 -10.37 6.50
C LEU A 187 -11.73 -9.15 5.61
N GLU A 188 -11.51 -9.28 4.30
CA GLU A 188 -11.79 -8.26 3.28
C GLU A 188 -13.20 -8.44 2.70
N ASP A 189 -14.21 -8.49 3.59
CA ASP A 189 -15.61 -8.77 3.21
C ASP A 189 -16.49 -7.54 3.33
N GLN A 190 -16.05 -6.43 2.73
CA GLN A 190 -16.80 -5.19 2.68
C GLN A 190 -18.06 -5.33 1.82
N ASP A 191 -19.06 -4.49 2.13
CA ASP A 191 -20.26 -4.30 1.32
C ASP A 191 -19.93 -3.56 0.02
N PHE A 192 -19.50 -4.29 -0.99
CA PHE A 192 -19.13 -3.69 -2.27
C PHE A 192 -19.10 -4.70 -3.42
N TRP A 193 -18.83 -4.21 -4.65
CA TRP A 193 -18.64 -5.04 -5.82
C TRP A 193 -17.35 -5.86 -5.70
N ARG A 194 -17.49 -7.18 -5.81
CA ARG A 194 -16.38 -8.14 -5.83
C ARG A 194 -15.79 -8.22 -7.23
N MET A 195 -14.56 -7.81 -7.33
CA MET A 195 -13.77 -7.83 -8.56
C MET A 195 -12.37 -8.30 -8.21
N SER A 196 -11.53 -8.52 -9.21
CA SER A 196 -10.12 -8.88 -9.02
C SER A 196 -9.26 -8.25 -10.10
N GLY A 197 -7.97 -8.11 -9.82
CA GLY A 197 -7.00 -7.56 -10.76
C GLY A 197 -5.98 -6.62 -10.12
N LEU A 198 -5.06 -6.13 -10.93
CA LEU A 198 -4.12 -5.07 -10.58
C LEU A 198 -4.84 -3.72 -10.74
N PHE A 199 -5.48 -3.24 -9.69
CA PHE A 199 -6.41 -2.11 -9.79
C PHE A 199 -5.78 -0.75 -9.48
N ARG A 200 -4.56 -0.73 -8.93
CA ARG A 200 -3.69 0.45 -8.82
C ARG A 200 -2.41 0.24 -9.61
N SER A 201 -1.62 1.29 -9.77
CA SER A 201 -0.37 1.28 -10.56
C SER A 201 0.58 0.17 -10.16
N VAL A 202 1.32 -0.32 -11.17
CA VAL A 202 2.45 -1.23 -11.00
C VAL A 202 3.72 -0.47 -11.38
N GLU A 203 4.68 -0.45 -10.47
CA GLU A 203 5.89 0.34 -10.62
C GLU A 203 7.14 -0.50 -10.38
N LEU A 204 8.18 -0.21 -11.14
CA LEU A 204 9.53 -0.60 -10.80
C LEU A 204 10.22 0.57 -10.16
N PHE A 205 11.04 0.32 -9.16
CA PHE A 205 11.87 1.36 -8.56
C PHE A 205 13.25 0.83 -8.22
N THR A 206 14.18 1.75 -8.00
CA THR A 206 15.53 1.46 -7.53
C THR A 206 15.84 2.32 -6.32
N LYS A 207 16.80 1.89 -5.54
CA LYS A 207 17.33 2.63 -4.41
C LYS A 207 18.79 3.00 -4.71
N PRO A 208 19.21 4.26 -4.51
CA PRO A 208 20.62 4.64 -4.50
C PRO A 208 21.37 3.87 -3.42
N GLU A 209 22.71 3.84 -3.49
CA GLU A 209 23.55 3.16 -2.50
C GLU A 209 23.37 3.75 -1.09
N VAL A 210 23.15 5.06 -1.02
CA VAL A 210 22.68 5.73 0.21
C VAL A 210 21.25 6.20 -0.05
N HIS A 211 20.31 5.74 0.74
CA HIS A 211 18.89 6.05 0.53
C HIS A 211 18.10 6.11 1.84
N LEU A 212 16.96 6.78 1.78
CA LEU A 212 16.00 6.87 2.87
C LEU A 212 15.10 5.63 2.85
N GLU A 213 15.11 4.87 3.94
CA GLU A 213 14.20 3.72 4.11
C GLU A 213 12.86 4.15 4.70
N ASP A 214 12.87 5.03 5.71
CA ASP A 214 11.65 5.50 6.35
C ASP A 214 11.85 6.87 7.00
N VAL A 215 10.75 7.60 7.22
CA VAL A 215 10.74 8.82 8.02
C VAL A 215 9.45 8.91 8.84
N PHE A 216 9.58 9.18 10.11
CA PHE A 216 8.46 9.43 11.00
C PHE A 216 8.55 10.83 11.60
N VAL A 217 7.54 11.67 11.33
CA VAL A 217 7.50 13.05 11.82
C VAL A 217 6.69 13.12 13.10
N LYS A 218 7.35 13.48 14.22
CA LYS A 218 6.77 13.68 15.54
C LYS A 218 6.59 15.16 15.83
N GLN A 219 5.56 15.50 16.59
CA GLN A 219 5.24 16.88 16.95
C GLN A 219 4.88 17.00 18.42
N SER A 220 5.40 18.03 19.09
CA SER A 220 4.97 18.46 20.40
C SER A 220 4.75 19.97 20.46
N PHE A 221 3.92 20.45 21.37
CA PHE A 221 3.51 21.84 21.45
C PHE A 221 3.54 22.34 22.89
N ALA A 222 3.89 23.62 23.07
CA ALA A 222 3.58 24.32 24.30
C ALA A 222 2.06 24.29 24.57
N ASP A 223 1.65 24.38 25.83
CA ASP A 223 0.23 24.30 26.21
C ASP A 223 -0.63 25.40 25.56
N ASP A 224 -0.06 26.56 25.32
CA ASP A 224 -0.68 27.73 24.69
C ASP A 224 -0.44 27.80 23.17
N PHE A 225 0.23 26.80 22.60
CA PHE A 225 0.63 26.74 21.18
C PHE A 225 1.56 27.87 20.74
N SER A 226 2.24 28.55 21.64
CA SER A 226 3.21 29.59 21.32
C SER A 226 4.46 29.05 20.63
N SER A 227 4.77 27.77 20.82
CA SER A 227 5.87 27.09 20.14
C SER A 227 5.54 25.61 19.85
N ALA A 228 6.23 25.06 18.88
CA ALA A 228 6.20 23.63 18.55
C ALA A 228 7.63 23.08 18.44
N THR A 229 7.76 21.79 18.71
CA THR A 229 8.96 21.02 18.41
C THR A 229 8.59 19.94 17.39
N VAL A 230 9.33 19.89 16.29
CA VAL A 230 9.13 18.91 15.21
C VAL A 230 10.37 18.05 15.11
N THR A 231 10.21 16.73 15.19
CA THR A 231 11.31 15.77 15.10
C THR A 231 11.07 14.87 13.89
N PHE A 232 12.08 14.77 13.04
CA PHE A 232 12.14 13.82 11.93
C PHE A 232 13.01 12.65 12.39
N ASP A 233 12.40 11.50 12.62
CA ASP A 233 13.11 10.24 12.83
C ASP A 233 13.27 9.56 11.48
N CYS A 234 14.48 9.52 10.96
CA CYS A 234 14.83 8.98 9.66
C CYS A 234 15.53 7.64 9.82
N LYS A 235 15.17 6.69 8.98
CA LYS A 235 15.90 5.44 8.79
C LYS A 235 16.67 5.54 7.47
N VAL A 236 17.97 5.33 7.51
CA VAL A 236 18.88 5.51 6.37
C VAL A 236 19.71 4.26 6.17
N SER A 237 19.80 3.79 4.94
CA SER A 237 20.68 2.70 4.52
C SER A 237 21.89 3.24 3.76
N GLY A 238 23.07 2.62 3.96
CA GLY A 238 24.33 3.02 3.34
C GLY A 238 25.07 4.14 4.08
N ALA A 239 26.31 4.43 3.62
CA ALA A 239 27.17 5.45 4.23
C ALA A 239 27.16 6.76 3.45
N GLY A 240 26.97 7.87 4.14
CA GLY A 240 26.91 9.20 3.54
C GLY A 240 26.53 10.29 4.53
N THR A 241 26.00 11.38 4.02
CA THR A 241 25.46 12.48 4.83
C THR A 241 23.97 12.59 4.58
N ILE A 242 23.17 12.66 5.64
CA ILE A 242 21.77 13.06 5.57
C ILE A 242 21.61 14.49 6.02
N SER A 243 20.83 15.31 5.31
CA SER A 243 20.40 16.62 5.77
C SER A 243 18.89 16.76 5.73
N VAL A 244 18.35 17.52 6.67
CA VAL A 244 16.92 17.88 6.73
C VAL A 244 16.82 19.41 6.78
N VAL A 245 16.07 19.97 5.84
CA VAL A 245 15.70 21.40 5.83
C VAL A 245 14.23 21.50 6.24
N PHE A 246 13.97 22.28 7.29
CA PHE A 246 12.62 22.54 7.78
C PHE A 246 12.50 23.96 8.32
N ASP A 247 11.44 24.69 7.93
CA ASP A 247 11.17 26.09 8.35
C ASP A 247 12.39 27.04 8.16
N GLY A 248 13.18 26.79 7.11
CA GLY A 248 14.37 27.61 6.76
C GLY A 248 15.63 27.29 7.55
N GLU A 249 15.60 26.31 8.45
CA GLU A 249 16.77 25.78 9.18
C GLU A 249 17.21 24.47 8.52
N GLU A 250 18.54 24.25 8.41
CA GLU A 250 19.14 23.02 7.94
C GLU A 250 19.94 22.36 9.06
N GLN A 251 19.71 21.06 9.25
CA GLN A 251 20.51 20.21 10.12
C GLN A 251 21.03 19.02 9.31
N SER A 252 22.23 18.54 9.61
CA SER A 252 22.86 17.41 8.92
C SER A 252 23.59 16.49 9.88
N ALA A 253 23.73 15.22 9.48
CA ALA A 253 24.46 14.20 10.20
C ALA A 253 25.18 13.25 9.25
N GLU A 254 26.33 12.74 9.66
CA GLU A 254 27.00 11.65 8.95
C GLU A 254 26.36 10.32 9.33
N VAL A 255 26.14 9.50 8.30
CA VAL A 255 25.69 8.11 8.41
C VAL A 255 26.89 7.24 8.03
N GLY A 256 27.34 6.39 8.95
CA GLY A 256 28.50 5.50 8.73
C GLY A 256 28.12 4.20 8.03
N GLU A 257 29.10 3.38 7.70
CA GLU A 257 28.82 1.98 7.36
C GLU A 257 28.18 1.29 8.59
N PRO A 258 27.17 0.40 8.38
CA PRO A 258 26.62 -0.38 9.47
C PRO A 258 27.74 -1.13 10.19
N ALA A 259 27.66 -1.20 11.52
CA ALA A 259 28.64 -1.96 12.30
C ALA A 259 28.55 -3.43 11.87
N GLU A 260 29.68 -4.05 11.49
CA GLU A 260 29.74 -5.50 11.29
C GLU A 260 29.23 -6.19 12.56
N TYR A 261 28.03 -6.75 12.51
CA TYR A 261 27.49 -7.52 13.61
C TYR A 261 28.18 -8.89 13.60
N ASP A 262 29.12 -9.08 14.53
CA ASP A 262 29.72 -10.40 14.81
C ASP A 262 28.61 -11.29 15.42
N SER A 263 27.86 -11.96 14.56
CA SER A 263 26.84 -12.91 14.95
C SER A 263 27.49 -14.19 15.50
N GLY A 264 28.14 -14.07 16.66
CA GLY A 264 28.63 -15.22 17.43
C GLY A 264 27.52 -16.16 17.92
N VAL A 265 26.28 -15.94 17.54
CA VAL A 265 25.12 -16.78 17.85
C VAL A 265 24.64 -17.43 16.57
N VAL A 266 25.01 -18.69 16.37
CA VAL A 266 24.43 -19.55 15.33
C VAL A 266 23.01 -19.90 15.76
N PHE A 267 22.00 -19.14 15.28
CA PHE A 267 20.61 -19.58 15.32
C PHE A 267 20.42 -20.77 14.37
N GLY A 268 19.70 -21.76 14.82
CA GLY A 268 19.39 -22.98 14.06
C GLY A 268 18.66 -22.64 12.75
N LYS A 269 18.84 -23.50 11.76
CA LYS A 269 18.21 -23.41 10.43
C LYS A 269 16.74 -23.06 10.51
N GLY A 270 16.37 -21.92 9.95
CA GLY A 270 15.00 -21.55 9.66
C GLY A 270 14.74 -20.09 9.97
N GLU A 271 14.43 -19.32 8.94
CA GLU A 271 13.82 -18.01 8.92
C GLU A 271 14.70 -16.88 9.46
N ALA A 272 15.15 -16.02 8.55
CA ALA A 272 15.62 -14.68 8.90
C ALA A 272 14.48 -14.00 9.67
N ASP A 273 14.79 -13.40 10.82
CA ASP A 273 13.85 -12.56 11.54
C ASP A 273 13.46 -11.40 10.62
N PRO A 274 12.19 -11.27 10.22
CA PRO A 274 11.78 -10.18 9.32
C PRO A 274 11.95 -8.79 9.94
N ASP A 275 12.26 -8.71 11.23
CA ASP A 275 12.48 -7.45 11.96
C ASP A 275 13.96 -7.02 12.05
N VAL A 276 14.91 -7.78 11.48
CA VAL A 276 16.32 -7.41 11.45
C VAL A 276 16.65 -6.71 10.13
N GLU A 277 16.51 -5.40 10.10
CA GLU A 277 17.07 -4.53 9.07
C GLU A 277 18.60 -4.40 9.34
N GLU A 278 19.41 -5.30 8.79
CA GLU A 278 20.83 -5.45 9.10
C GLU A 278 21.71 -4.21 8.74
N ASP A 279 21.20 -3.29 7.90
CA ASP A 279 21.99 -2.19 7.34
C ASP A 279 21.37 -0.79 7.53
N VAL A 280 20.38 -0.64 8.41
CA VAL A 280 19.62 0.61 8.59
C VAL A 280 20.04 1.35 9.85
N GLN A 281 20.28 2.65 9.75
CA GLN A 281 20.64 3.52 10.85
C GLN A 281 19.53 4.52 11.17
N ASP A 282 19.24 4.71 12.45
CA ASP A 282 18.29 5.70 12.94
C ASP A 282 19.00 7.05 13.16
N VAL A 283 18.47 8.10 12.52
CA VAL A 283 18.98 9.48 12.67
C VAL A 283 17.79 10.41 12.95
N SER A 284 17.91 11.25 13.99
CA SER A 284 16.84 12.16 14.38
C SER A 284 17.27 13.62 14.29
N PHE A 285 16.41 14.45 13.71
CA PHE A 285 16.59 15.91 13.61
C PHE A 285 15.43 16.61 14.30
N THR A 286 15.74 17.60 15.14
CA THR A 286 14.72 18.30 15.93
C THR A 286 14.78 19.79 15.70
N PHE A 287 13.64 20.37 15.33
CA PHE A 287 13.46 21.78 15.00
C PHE A 287 12.48 22.43 15.97
N ALA A 288 12.76 23.67 16.35
CA ALA A 288 11.85 24.50 17.14
C ALA A 288 11.16 25.51 16.22
N VAL A 289 9.84 25.60 16.31
CA VAL A 289 9.03 26.56 15.53
C VAL A 289 8.34 27.51 16.50
N GLU A 290 8.69 28.77 16.45
CA GLU A 290 8.05 29.80 17.25
C GLU A 290 6.80 30.32 16.55
N HIS A 291 5.71 30.46 17.30
CA HIS A 291 4.40 30.89 16.78
C HIS A 291 3.93 30.13 15.54
N PRO A 292 3.82 28.79 15.62
CA PRO A 292 3.57 27.95 14.47
C PRO A 292 2.22 28.27 13.80
N ALA A 293 2.21 28.31 12.46
CA ALA A 293 0.99 28.32 11.66
C ALA A 293 0.34 26.93 11.74
N LEU A 294 -0.63 26.77 12.63
CA LEU A 294 -1.25 25.47 12.89
C LEU A 294 -2.14 25.03 11.72
N TRP A 295 -2.12 23.74 11.45
CA TRP A 295 -3.00 23.12 10.45
C TRP A 295 -4.40 22.83 11.02
N SER A 296 -5.43 23.17 10.26
CA SER A 296 -6.80 22.74 10.49
C SER A 296 -7.54 22.59 9.16
N ALA A 297 -8.75 22.00 9.18
CA ALA A 297 -9.56 21.88 7.96
C ALA A 297 -9.96 23.24 7.36
N GLU A 298 -10.04 24.28 8.18
CA GLU A 298 -10.33 25.67 7.77
C GLU A 298 -9.08 26.46 7.35
N GLN A 299 -7.93 26.09 7.89
CA GLN A 299 -6.64 26.71 7.62
C GLN A 299 -5.58 25.60 7.46
N PRO A 300 -5.48 24.99 6.28
CA PRO A 300 -4.59 23.86 6.05
C PRO A 300 -3.14 24.33 5.82
N ASN A 301 -2.55 25.00 6.82
CA ASN A 301 -1.18 25.46 6.76
C ASN A 301 -0.24 24.27 6.74
N LEU A 302 0.64 24.20 5.75
CA LEU A 302 1.65 23.15 5.61
C LEU A 302 3.03 23.79 5.56
N TYR A 303 3.97 23.18 6.28
CA TYR A 303 5.39 23.47 6.19
C TYR A 303 6.03 22.51 5.19
N GLU A 304 6.92 23.01 4.37
CA GLU A 304 7.73 22.17 3.49
C GLU A 304 8.97 21.69 4.24
N ALA A 305 9.25 20.41 4.13
CA ALA A 305 10.48 19.80 4.58
C ALA A 305 11.16 19.12 3.39
N GLU A 306 12.49 19.19 3.36
CA GLU A 306 13.31 18.49 2.37
C GLU A 306 14.33 17.62 3.12
N ILE A 307 14.39 16.34 2.75
CA ILE A 307 15.41 15.40 3.20
C ILE A 307 16.31 15.12 2.01
N ALA A 308 17.60 15.35 2.16
CA ALA A 308 18.60 15.10 1.11
C ALA A 308 19.68 14.13 1.63
N LEU A 309 20.06 13.21 0.77
CA LEU A 309 21.11 12.23 1.00
C LEU A 309 22.26 12.49 0.05
N LEU A 310 23.47 12.59 0.60
CA LEU A 310 24.68 12.87 -0.15
C LEU A 310 25.70 11.74 0.06
N ARG A 311 26.34 11.35 -1.04
CA ARG A 311 27.50 10.45 -1.01
C ARG A 311 28.73 11.21 -1.50
N GLU A 312 29.80 11.21 -0.73
CA GLU A 312 31.04 11.96 -1.06
C GLU A 312 30.79 13.43 -1.41
N GLY A 313 29.75 14.05 -0.79
CA GLY A 313 29.34 15.43 -1.03
C GLY A 313 28.47 15.65 -2.28
N ALA A 314 28.17 14.61 -3.07
CA ALA A 314 27.25 14.66 -4.20
C ALA A 314 25.85 14.24 -3.76
N LEU A 315 24.82 14.98 -4.20
CA LEU A 315 23.43 14.64 -3.94
C LEU A 315 23.06 13.36 -4.71
N VAL A 316 22.59 12.33 -4.00
CA VAL A 316 22.17 11.05 -4.60
C VAL A 316 20.65 10.84 -4.50
N GLU A 317 20.00 11.41 -3.45
CA GLU A 317 18.56 11.32 -3.28
C GLU A 317 18.01 12.57 -2.59
N ARG A 318 16.79 12.93 -2.96
CA ARG A 318 16.03 14.00 -2.33
C ARG A 318 14.57 13.59 -2.19
N THR A 319 13.97 13.87 -1.04
CA THR A 319 12.56 13.62 -0.74
C THR A 319 11.92 14.87 -0.16
N GLY A 320 10.81 15.33 -0.73
CA GLY A 320 9.99 16.41 -0.21
C GLY A 320 8.86 15.89 0.67
N LEU A 321 8.59 16.59 1.77
CA LEU A 321 7.47 16.31 2.66
C LEU A 321 6.69 17.59 2.97
N LYS A 322 5.38 17.48 3.13
CA LYS A 322 4.50 18.55 3.61
C LYS A 322 4.01 18.21 5.01
N VAL A 323 4.30 19.05 5.99
CA VAL A 323 4.05 18.80 7.40
C VAL A 323 3.02 19.79 7.94
N GLY A 324 1.85 19.30 8.33
CA GLY A 324 0.83 20.09 9.02
C GLY A 324 1.01 20.02 10.54
N LEU A 325 1.28 21.17 11.18
CA LEU A 325 1.49 21.22 12.63
C LEU A 325 0.15 21.26 13.35
N ARG A 326 -0.19 20.18 14.07
CA ARG A 326 -1.47 20.04 14.76
C ARG A 326 -1.38 19.14 15.99
N ARG A 327 -2.17 19.44 17.02
CA ARG A 327 -2.37 18.56 18.17
C ARG A 327 -3.83 18.14 18.26
N PHE A 328 -4.10 16.84 18.08
CA PHE A 328 -5.41 16.24 18.33
C PHE A 328 -5.44 15.64 19.73
N GLU A 329 -6.49 15.93 20.49
CA GLU A 329 -6.65 15.48 21.87
C GLU A 329 -8.07 15.02 22.16
N LEU A 330 -8.18 14.01 23.02
CA LEU A 330 -9.44 13.69 23.73
C LEU A 330 -9.31 14.22 25.17
N LYS A 331 -10.00 15.32 25.45
CA LYS A 331 -9.99 15.95 26.77
C LYS A 331 -11.41 16.26 27.22
N ASP A 332 -11.72 15.92 28.47
CA ASP A 332 -13.04 16.14 29.08
C ASP A 332 -14.20 15.62 28.22
N ARG A 333 -14.02 14.43 27.58
CA ARG A 333 -14.97 13.79 26.65
C ARG A 333 -15.25 14.60 25.38
N GLN A 334 -14.33 15.48 24.99
CA GLN A 334 -14.41 16.24 23.77
C GLN A 334 -13.19 15.98 22.88
N MET A 335 -13.41 15.94 21.59
CA MET A 335 -12.35 15.96 20.60
C MET A 335 -11.91 17.41 20.38
N LEU A 336 -10.63 17.65 20.59
CA LEU A 336 -10.01 18.96 20.39
C LEU A 336 -8.95 18.87 19.29
N LEU A 337 -8.89 19.89 18.46
CA LEU A 337 -7.76 20.17 17.59
C LEU A 337 -7.17 21.52 17.95
N ASN A 338 -5.87 21.57 18.24
CA ASN A 338 -5.18 22.78 18.64
C ASN A 338 -5.89 23.49 19.82
N GLY A 339 -6.33 22.72 20.81
CA GLY A 339 -7.06 23.20 21.99
C GLY A 339 -8.51 23.63 21.75
N LYS A 340 -9.03 23.58 20.52
CA LYS A 340 -10.40 23.97 20.18
C LYS A 340 -11.25 22.73 19.89
N ARG A 341 -12.51 22.73 20.38
CA ARG A 341 -13.45 21.66 20.08
C ARG A 341 -13.71 21.58 18.58
N ILE A 342 -13.61 20.36 18.04
CA ILE A 342 -13.97 20.07 16.65
C ILE A 342 -15.26 19.27 16.55
N VAL A 343 -15.92 19.41 15.39
CA VAL A 343 -17.05 18.58 14.97
C VAL A 343 -16.78 18.13 13.54
N PHE A 344 -16.78 16.83 13.33
CA PHE A 344 -16.67 16.25 11.98
C PHE A 344 -17.99 16.43 11.24
N LYS A 345 -17.99 17.29 10.23
CA LYS A 345 -19.06 17.45 9.25
C LYS A 345 -18.62 16.69 8.01
N GLY A 346 -18.71 15.37 8.09
CA GLY A 346 -18.06 14.46 7.17
C GLY A 346 -19.01 13.58 6.39
N VAL A 347 -18.43 12.87 5.44
CA VAL A 347 -19.08 11.85 4.61
C VAL A 347 -18.23 10.58 4.62
N ASN A 348 -18.90 9.45 4.38
CA ASN A 348 -18.20 8.21 4.01
C ASN A 348 -17.86 8.28 2.50
N ARG A 349 -16.65 7.89 2.15
CA ARG A 349 -16.19 7.82 0.77
C ARG A 349 -15.70 6.41 0.45
N HIS A 350 -16.32 5.78 -0.53
CA HIS A 350 -15.66 4.70 -1.26
C HIS A 350 -14.72 5.29 -2.31
N GLU A 351 -13.52 4.74 -2.45
CA GLU A 351 -12.64 5.04 -3.58
C GLU A 351 -13.22 4.39 -4.82
N TRP A 352 -14.05 5.13 -5.56
CA TRP A 352 -14.89 4.56 -6.60
C TRP A 352 -15.15 5.52 -7.76
N SER A 353 -14.89 5.02 -8.99
CA SER A 353 -15.31 5.62 -10.24
C SER A 353 -16.47 4.82 -10.84
N CYS A 354 -17.48 5.50 -11.35
CA CYS A 354 -18.61 4.84 -12.03
C CYS A 354 -18.22 4.11 -13.33
N ARG A 355 -17.00 4.33 -13.82
CA ARG A 355 -16.49 3.74 -15.07
C ARG A 355 -15.49 2.62 -14.83
N THR A 356 -14.62 2.78 -13.84
CA THR A 356 -13.43 1.96 -13.63
C THR A 356 -13.41 1.25 -12.27
N GLY A 357 -14.50 1.39 -11.48
CA GLY A 357 -14.57 0.80 -10.14
C GLY A 357 -13.59 1.47 -9.18
N ARG A 358 -12.84 0.69 -8.41
CA ARG A 358 -11.84 1.20 -7.47
C ARG A 358 -10.51 1.64 -8.12
N THR A 359 -10.43 1.60 -9.45
CA THR A 359 -9.34 2.24 -10.20
C THR A 359 -9.72 3.70 -10.43
N VAL A 360 -9.32 4.57 -9.51
CA VAL A 360 -9.68 6.00 -9.52
C VAL A 360 -8.48 6.83 -9.98
N SER A 361 -8.71 7.76 -10.90
CA SER A 361 -7.64 8.61 -11.41
C SER A 361 -7.32 9.77 -10.44
N ARG A 362 -6.13 10.36 -10.59
CA ARG A 362 -5.73 11.55 -9.81
C ARG A 362 -6.69 12.72 -10.02
N GLU A 363 -7.21 12.89 -11.24
CA GLU A 363 -8.19 13.92 -11.58
C GLU A 363 -9.53 13.69 -10.87
N GLU A 364 -9.99 12.43 -10.76
CA GLU A 364 -11.20 12.08 -10.03
C GLU A 364 -11.02 12.30 -8.52
N MET A 365 -9.88 11.93 -7.94
CA MET A 365 -9.57 12.20 -6.53
C MET A 365 -9.53 13.70 -6.22
N LEU A 366 -8.88 14.48 -7.07
CA LEU A 366 -8.85 15.94 -6.95
C LEU A 366 -10.26 16.55 -7.06
N TRP A 367 -11.06 16.05 -8.00
CA TRP A 367 -12.45 16.48 -8.15
C TRP A 367 -13.27 16.19 -6.89
N ASP A 368 -13.11 14.99 -6.30
CA ASP A 368 -13.79 14.61 -5.05
C ASP A 368 -13.45 15.59 -3.93
N VAL A 369 -12.17 15.85 -3.69
CA VAL A 369 -11.72 16.74 -2.61
C VAL A 369 -12.23 18.17 -2.81
N GLN A 370 -12.10 18.73 -4.03
CA GLN A 370 -12.60 20.05 -4.34
C GLN A 370 -14.12 20.16 -4.17
N ASN A 371 -14.85 19.13 -4.56
CA ASN A 371 -16.30 19.05 -4.43
C ASN A 371 -16.72 18.99 -2.95
N LEU A 372 -16.06 18.17 -2.14
CA LEU A 372 -16.28 18.10 -0.69
C LEU A 372 -16.08 19.46 -0.03
N LYS A 373 -15.00 20.16 -0.36
CA LYS A 373 -14.70 21.50 0.20
C LYS A 373 -15.73 22.54 -0.22
N THR A 374 -16.17 22.55 -1.48
CA THR A 374 -17.20 23.51 -1.96
C THR A 374 -18.56 23.29 -1.28
N HIS A 375 -18.81 22.10 -0.76
CA HIS A 375 -20.02 21.76 0.01
C HIS A 375 -19.85 21.88 1.52
N ASN A 376 -18.78 22.53 2.01
CA ASN A 376 -18.45 22.73 3.41
C ASN A 376 -18.30 21.42 4.23
N VAL A 377 -17.87 20.35 3.58
CA VAL A 377 -17.44 19.11 4.23
C VAL A 377 -16.03 19.34 4.78
N ASN A 378 -15.80 18.96 6.04
CA ASN A 378 -14.49 19.10 6.68
C ASN A 378 -13.86 17.76 7.06
N ALA A 379 -14.54 16.65 6.84
CA ALA A 379 -14.04 15.33 7.20
C ALA A 379 -14.47 14.27 6.18
N VAL A 380 -13.64 13.25 6.01
CA VAL A 380 -13.93 12.10 5.19
C VAL A 380 -13.56 10.83 5.97
N ARG A 381 -14.40 9.80 5.87
CA ARG A 381 -14.07 8.45 6.33
C ARG A 381 -13.77 7.61 5.10
N THR A 382 -12.55 7.02 5.08
CA THR A 382 -12.15 6.12 4.01
C THR A 382 -12.85 4.78 4.19
N SER A 383 -14.06 4.69 3.71
CA SER A 383 -14.91 3.51 3.92
C SER A 383 -14.75 2.51 2.79
N HIS A 384 -14.27 1.28 3.05
CA HIS A 384 -13.89 0.72 4.35
C HIS A 384 -12.51 0.07 4.23
N TYR A 385 -11.53 0.81 3.73
CA TYR A 385 -10.18 0.37 3.39
C TYR A 385 -9.25 1.58 3.19
N PRO A 386 -7.94 1.40 3.16
CA PRO A 386 -7.00 2.48 2.84
C PRO A 386 -7.21 3.02 1.42
N ASP A 387 -7.42 4.34 1.32
CA ASP A 387 -7.44 5.05 0.04
C ASP A 387 -6.03 5.20 -0.54
N ASP A 388 -5.94 5.61 -1.80
CA ASP A 388 -4.67 5.93 -2.45
C ASP A 388 -3.92 7.04 -1.67
N PRO A 389 -2.61 6.93 -1.43
CA PRO A 389 -1.83 7.95 -0.74
C PRO A 389 -1.98 9.36 -1.32
N TYR A 390 -2.17 9.48 -2.63
CA TYR A 390 -2.41 10.78 -3.27
C TYR A 390 -3.70 11.46 -2.77
N PHE A 391 -4.76 10.68 -2.50
CA PHE A 391 -5.97 11.23 -1.90
C PHE A 391 -5.72 11.81 -0.51
N LEU A 392 -4.87 11.15 0.29
CA LEU A 392 -4.50 11.63 1.62
C LEU A 392 -3.69 12.93 1.53
N GLN A 393 -2.76 13.04 0.58
CA GLN A 393 -2.05 14.30 0.29
C GLN A 393 -3.01 15.43 -0.03
N LEU A 394 -4.00 15.18 -0.89
CA LEU A 394 -5.03 16.17 -1.19
C LEU A 394 -5.84 16.57 0.05
N CYS A 395 -6.11 15.64 0.96
CA CYS A 395 -6.77 15.95 2.23
C CYS A 395 -5.94 16.88 3.12
N ASP A 396 -4.62 16.71 3.16
CA ASP A 396 -3.71 17.59 3.86
C ASP A 396 -3.68 18.99 3.23
N GLU A 397 -3.60 19.07 1.91
CA GLU A 397 -3.51 20.34 1.16
C GLU A 397 -4.81 21.16 1.16
N TYR A 398 -5.94 20.48 1.01
CA TYR A 398 -7.25 21.15 0.96
C TYR A 398 -7.91 21.31 2.32
N GLY A 399 -7.39 20.65 3.36
CA GLY A 399 -7.92 20.71 4.71
C GLY A 399 -9.15 19.80 4.90
N LEU A 400 -8.96 18.50 4.88
CA LEU A 400 -9.96 17.52 5.27
C LEU A 400 -9.43 16.66 6.40
N TYR A 401 -10.20 16.49 7.46
CA TYR A 401 -9.92 15.47 8.47
C TYR A 401 -10.20 14.10 7.87
N VAL A 402 -9.32 13.14 8.13
CA VAL A 402 -9.47 11.78 7.64
C VAL A 402 -9.70 10.83 8.81
N ILE A 403 -10.76 10.03 8.74
CA ILE A 403 -10.97 8.86 9.57
C ILE A 403 -10.55 7.67 8.70
N GLY A 404 -9.28 7.27 8.84
CA GLY A 404 -8.69 6.17 8.08
C GLY A 404 -9.17 4.83 8.61
N GLU A 405 -9.50 3.92 7.71
CA GLU A 405 -9.84 2.53 8.05
C GLU A 405 -8.82 1.57 7.49
N THR A 406 -8.62 0.48 8.22
CA THR A 406 -7.85 -0.66 7.74
C THR A 406 -8.71 -1.50 6.80
N ASN A 407 -8.08 -2.32 5.97
CA ASN A 407 -8.78 -3.25 5.07
C ASN A 407 -9.33 -4.46 5.85
N LEU A 408 -10.23 -4.20 6.81
CA LEU A 408 -10.77 -5.22 7.71
C LEU A 408 -12.27 -5.03 7.89
N GLU A 409 -13.06 -5.89 7.26
CA GLU A 409 -14.49 -6.03 7.49
C GLU A 409 -14.91 -7.48 7.28
N SER A 410 -15.75 -8.00 8.18
CA SER A 410 -16.18 -9.40 8.14
C SER A 410 -17.70 -9.53 8.31
N HIS A 411 -18.47 -8.85 7.45
CA HIS A 411 -19.93 -8.77 7.47
C HIS A 411 -20.61 -10.15 7.46
N GLY A 412 -20.17 -11.07 6.62
CA GLY A 412 -20.72 -12.41 6.54
C GLY A 412 -20.62 -13.21 7.83
N THR A 413 -19.59 -12.93 8.65
CA THR A 413 -19.42 -13.57 9.96
C THR A 413 -20.48 -13.11 10.96
N TRP A 414 -20.85 -11.83 10.97
CA TRP A 414 -21.80 -11.27 11.92
C TRP A 414 -23.20 -11.83 11.73
N GLN A 415 -23.64 -12.03 10.50
CA GLN A 415 -24.97 -12.56 10.22
C GLN A 415 -25.14 -14.02 10.59
N LYS A 416 -24.10 -14.81 10.43
CA LYS A 416 -24.09 -16.24 10.80
C LYS A 416 -24.09 -16.46 12.31
N LEU A 417 -23.73 -15.46 13.10
CA LEU A 417 -23.76 -15.53 14.57
C LEU A 417 -25.15 -15.30 15.18
N GLY A 418 -26.15 -14.85 14.41
CA GLY A 418 -27.34 -14.25 14.98
C GLY A 418 -28.67 -14.97 14.81
N ALA A 419 -28.89 -15.81 13.80
CA ALA A 419 -30.25 -16.16 13.43
C ALA A 419 -30.85 -17.43 14.09
N ASP A 420 -30.06 -18.47 14.38
CA ASP A 420 -30.62 -19.71 14.95
C ASP A 420 -29.70 -20.53 15.88
N GLY A 421 -28.52 -20.04 16.19
CA GLY A 421 -27.60 -20.69 17.14
C GLY A 421 -26.96 -21.99 16.68
N SER A 422 -27.24 -22.47 15.47
CA SER A 422 -26.81 -23.78 14.99
C SER A 422 -25.51 -23.77 14.17
N ASP A 423 -25.15 -22.65 13.55
CA ASP A 423 -23.91 -22.49 12.77
C ASP A 423 -23.12 -21.25 13.25
N LYS A 424 -22.55 -21.35 14.44
CA LYS A 424 -21.66 -20.31 14.97
C LYS A 424 -20.27 -20.43 14.31
N TRP A 425 -20.02 -19.62 13.31
CA TRP A 425 -18.70 -19.42 12.77
C TRP A 425 -17.99 -18.36 13.63
N THR A 426 -16.96 -18.77 14.35
CA THR A 426 -16.04 -17.82 14.97
C THR A 426 -14.74 -17.86 14.17
N LEU A 427 -14.27 -16.70 13.72
CA LEU A 427 -12.90 -16.58 13.25
C LEU A 427 -11.95 -17.09 14.35
N PRO A 428 -10.85 -17.79 14.01
CA PRO A 428 -9.82 -18.16 14.99
C PRO A 428 -9.40 -16.90 15.75
N GLY A 429 -9.61 -16.88 17.09
CA GLY A 429 -9.30 -15.73 17.92
C GLY A 429 -10.47 -14.81 18.30
N ALA A 430 -11.62 -14.85 17.63
CA ALA A 430 -12.82 -14.16 18.04
C ALA A 430 -13.55 -15.01 19.10
N ARG A 431 -13.16 -14.87 20.36
CA ARG A 431 -13.98 -15.28 21.51
C ARG A 431 -14.62 -14.02 22.10
N PRO A 432 -15.91 -14.09 22.53
CA PRO A 432 -16.53 -12.99 23.25
C PRO A 432 -15.81 -12.66 24.54
#